data_66d53cb2808ed62edb10a11ece2fd02b
#
_entry.id   66d53cb2808ed62edb10a11ece2fd02b
#
_cell.length_a   1.000
_cell.length_b   1.000
_cell.length_c   1.000
_cell.angle_alpha   90.00
_cell.angle_beta   90.00
_cell.angle_gamma   90.00
#
_symmetry.space_group_name_H-M   'P 1'
#
loop_
_entity.id
_entity.type
_entity.pdbx_description
1 polymer ?
#
loop_
_entity_poly.entity_id
_entity_poly.type
_entity_poly.pdbx_seq_one_letter_code
_entity_poly.pdbx_strand_id
1 'polypeptide(L)'
;MSEVVYERIKKNLEILNMKNTSLILDNYLEKAIHDKKNIVEVLDYLLAEEAKTKKNRAVENQIKMSGFPYRKTLEQFDFDFQPSINKEQIMELATMRFVENKENVVFLGTPGVGKTHLAVSLGMIAAQHRYSTYYINCHNLIAQLNKAHYENRLQERLKNYAKYKVLIIDEIGYLPMDIQGANLFFQLIAKRYEKNTTIFTSNKAFSSWNEVFSDITIASAILDRILHHCQVISIKGESYRLKERKEMMSNANTIVNTLFESGS
;
A
#
# COMPACT_ATOMS: atom_id res chain seq x y z
N MET A 1 6.13 -45.60 15.80
CA MET A 1 6.71 -45.23 14.48
C MET A 1 8.18 -45.57 14.52
N SER A 2 8.77 -46.17 13.47
CA SER A 2 10.20 -46.45 13.55
C SER A 2 10.95 -45.11 13.53
N GLU A 3 11.89 -44.90 14.46
CA GLU A 3 12.70 -43.69 14.60
C GLU A 3 13.33 -43.24 13.25
N VAL A 4 13.74 -44.22 12.44
CA VAL A 4 14.29 -44.02 11.07
C VAL A 4 13.31 -43.33 10.11
N VAL A 5 12.01 -43.69 10.15
CA VAL A 5 11.00 -43.07 9.27
C VAL A 5 10.72 -41.64 9.71
N TYR A 6 10.69 -41.40 10.98
CA TYR A 6 10.45 -40.08 11.55
C TYR A 6 11.55 -39.07 11.22
N GLU A 7 12.82 -39.46 11.40
CA GLU A 7 13.97 -38.64 11.00
C GLU A 7 13.97 -38.36 9.48
N ARG A 8 13.56 -39.33 8.66
CA ARG A 8 13.42 -39.11 7.22
C ARG A 8 12.32 -38.09 6.89
N ILE A 9 11.20 -38.10 7.63
CA ILE A 9 10.14 -37.10 7.46
C ILE A 9 10.69 -35.71 7.78
N LYS A 10 11.38 -35.52 8.91
CA LYS A 10 11.96 -34.22 9.28
C LYS A 10 12.94 -33.71 8.22
N LYS A 11 13.83 -34.56 7.74
CA LYS A 11 14.77 -34.21 6.67
C LYS A 11 14.06 -33.79 5.38
N ASN A 12 13.00 -34.52 5.00
CA ASN A 12 12.22 -34.19 3.81
C ASN A 12 11.46 -32.85 3.98
N LEU A 13 10.93 -32.54 5.16
CA LEU A 13 10.30 -31.25 5.44
C LEU A 13 11.29 -30.08 5.33
N GLU A 14 12.54 -30.28 5.75
CA GLU A 14 13.61 -29.29 5.56
C GLU A 14 13.93 -29.07 4.07
N ILE A 15 14.12 -30.15 3.31
CA ILE A 15 14.39 -30.07 1.85
C ILE A 15 13.24 -29.35 1.12
N LEU A 16 12.00 -29.65 1.48
CA LEU A 16 10.80 -29.01 0.93
C LEU A 16 10.55 -27.59 1.49
N ASN A 17 11.41 -27.12 2.39
CA ASN A 17 11.28 -25.82 3.07
C ASN A 17 9.91 -25.65 3.74
N MET A 18 9.41 -26.72 4.37
CA MET A 18 8.14 -26.75 5.14
C MET A 18 8.42 -26.52 6.63
N LYS A 19 8.94 -25.31 6.94
CA LYS A 19 9.43 -24.97 8.29
C LYS A 19 8.34 -24.97 9.35
N ASN A 20 7.13 -24.52 9.00
CA ASN A 20 6.04 -24.48 9.97
C ASN A 20 5.55 -25.91 10.30
N THR A 21 5.39 -26.74 9.29
CA THR A 21 5.05 -28.14 9.49
C THR A 21 6.09 -28.87 10.35
N SER A 22 7.38 -28.62 10.11
CA SER A 22 8.45 -29.22 10.93
C SER A 22 8.37 -28.80 12.41
N LEU A 23 7.97 -27.58 12.70
CA LEU A 23 7.82 -27.06 14.08
C LEU A 23 6.62 -27.65 14.82
N ILE A 24 5.50 -27.86 14.12
CA ILE A 24 4.25 -28.29 14.76
C ILE A 24 4.07 -29.82 14.73
N LEU A 25 4.89 -30.54 13.97
CA LEU A 25 4.72 -31.96 13.66
C LEU A 25 4.58 -32.81 14.93
N ASP A 26 5.52 -32.68 15.89
CA ASP A 26 5.57 -33.53 17.07
C ASP A 26 4.32 -33.36 17.93
N ASN A 27 4.02 -32.12 18.32
CA ASN A 27 2.88 -31.79 19.16
C ASN A 27 1.55 -32.18 18.47
N TYR A 28 1.46 -32.01 17.15
CA TYR A 28 0.24 -32.33 16.46
C TYR A 28 0.02 -33.84 16.26
N LEU A 29 1.08 -34.61 16.01
CA LEU A 29 0.97 -36.08 15.91
C LEU A 29 0.53 -36.71 17.22
N GLU A 30 1.08 -36.25 18.38
CA GLU A 30 0.65 -36.72 19.70
C GLU A 30 -0.84 -36.46 19.92
N LYS A 31 -1.30 -35.24 19.62
CA LYS A 31 -2.71 -34.88 19.72
C LYS A 31 -3.59 -35.69 18.78
N ALA A 32 -3.17 -35.88 17.52
CA ALA A 32 -3.93 -36.61 16.51
C ALA A 32 -4.10 -38.10 16.88
N ILE A 33 -3.10 -38.71 17.52
CA ILE A 33 -3.18 -40.08 18.04
C ILE A 33 -4.21 -40.15 19.18
N HIS A 34 -4.12 -39.23 20.12
CA HIS A 34 -5.08 -39.13 21.24
C HIS A 34 -6.52 -38.97 20.72
N ASP A 35 -6.74 -38.06 19.76
CA ASP A 35 -8.03 -37.74 19.19
C ASP A 35 -8.50 -38.77 18.12
N LYS A 36 -7.75 -39.84 17.89
CA LYS A 36 -8.01 -40.92 16.91
C LYS A 36 -8.28 -40.37 15.49
N LYS A 37 -7.56 -39.34 15.07
CA LYS A 37 -7.71 -38.78 13.73
C LYS A 37 -7.17 -39.71 12.67
N ASN A 38 -7.82 -39.70 11.47
CA ASN A 38 -7.32 -40.45 10.33
C ASN A 38 -6.13 -39.76 9.66
N ILE A 39 -5.37 -40.50 8.87
CA ILE A 39 -4.16 -39.99 8.20
C ILE A 39 -4.46 -38.81 7.27
N VAL A 40 -5.62 -38.82 6.59
CA VAL A 40 -5.99 -37.76 5.65
C VAL A 40 -6.22 -36.43 6.41
N GLU A 41 -6.91 -36.49 7.56
CA GLU A 41 -7.11 -35.32 8.43
C GLU A 41 -5.79 -34.77 8.97
N VAL A 42 -4.84 -35.64 9.29
CA VAL A 42 -3.51 -35.23 9.75
C VAL A 42 -2.74 -34.52 8.64
N LEU A 43 -2.75 -35.07 7.43
CA LEU A 43 -2.08 -34.48 6.28
C LEU A 43 -2.72 -33.14 5.90
N ASP A 44 -4.05 -33.07 5.85
CA ASP A 44 -4.79 -31.85 5.53
C ASP A 44 -4.41 -30.71 6.46
N TYR A 45 -4.46 -30.96 7.78
CA TYR A 45 -4.10 -29.94 8.78
C TYR A 45 -2.65 -29.45 8.62
N LEU A 46 -1.68 -30.37 8.51
CA LEU A 46 -0.26 -30.01 8.40
C LEU A 46 0.02 -29.22 7.12
N LEU A 47 -0.57 -29.61 6.00
CA LEU A 47 -0.43 -28.89 4.73
C LEU A 47 -1.15 -27.55 4.74
N ALA A 48 -2.34 -27.47 5.34
CA ALA A 48 -3.08 -26.21 5.46
C ALA A 48 -2.32 -25.16 6.28
N GLU A 49 -1.74 -25.56 7.42
CA GLU A 49 -0.95 -24.65 8.26
C GLU A 49 0.35 -24.19 7.57
N GLU A 50 1.02 -25.07 6.83
CA GLU A 50 2.18 -24.67 6.01
C GLU A 50 1.77 -23.70 4.89
N ALA A 51 0.70 -23.99 4.17
CA ALA A 51 0.18 -23.16 3.08
C ALA A 51 -0.20 -21.76 3.60
N LYS A 52 -0.89 -21.69 4.74
CA LYS A 52 -1.25 -20.44 5.42
C LYS A 52 0.00 -19.62 5.79
N THR A 53 1.00 -20.29 6.39
CA THR A 53 2.25 -19.62 6.79
C THR A 53 3.04 -19.11 5.58
N LYS A 54 3.15 -19.90 4.52
CA LYS A 54 3.80 -19.48 3.26
C LYS A 54 3.05 -18.31 2.61
N LYS A 55 1.71 -18.37 2.59
CA LYS A 55 0.88 -17.26 2.09
C LYS A 55 1.12 -15.96 2.86
N ASN A 56 1.13 -16.03 4.19
CA ASN A 56 1.35 -14.87 5.04
C ASN A 56 2.77 -14.28 4.86
N ARG A 57 3.79 -15.13 4.79
CA ARG A 57 5.17 -14.68 4.52
C ARG A 57 5.29 -14.01 3.15
N ALA A 58 4.64 -14.53 2.12
CA ALA A 58 4.65 -13.93 0.79
C ALA A 58 4.00 -12.53 0.80
N VAL A 59 2.86 -12.37 1.50
CA VAL A 59 2.19 -11.08 1.68
C VAL A 59 3.08 -10.09 2.44
N GLU A 60 3.67 -10.52 3.58
CA GLU A 60 4.57 -9.67 4.35
C GLU A 60 5.80 -9.21 3.54
N ASN A 61 6.39 -10.11 2.76
CA ASN A 61 7.50 -9.76 1.89
C ASN A 61 7.07 -8.76 0.81
N GLN A 62 5.88 -8.93 0.24
CA GLN A 62 5.35 -7.99 -0.75
C GLN A 62 5.11 -6.61 -0.15
N ILE A 63 4.52 -6.53 1.04
CA ILE A 63 4.33 -5.26 1.78
C ILE A 63 5.69 -4.58 2.05
N LYS A 64 6.70 -5.34 2.49
CA LYS A 64 8.05 -4.79 2.70
C LYS A 64 8.68 -4.23 1.42
N MET A 65 8.49 -4.92 0.30
CA MET A 65 9.04 -4.51 -1.01
C MET A 65 8.25 -3.38 -1.67
N SER A 66 7.03 -3.10 -1.20
CA SER A 66 6.17 -2.06 -1.78
C SER A 66 6.62 -0.63 -1.46
N GLY A 67 7.58 -0.43 -0.58
CA GLY A 67 8.14 0.89 -0.27
C GLY A 67 7.19 1.82 0.49
N PHE A 68 6.17 1.29 1.18
CA PHE A 68 5.26 2.11 1.97
C PHE A 68 5.99 2.90 3.06
N PRO A 69 5.68 4.19 3.28
CA PRO A 69 6.34 5.03 4.28
C PRO A 69 6.01 4.61 5.71
N TYR A 70 4.87 3.96 5.89
CA TYR A 70 4.36 3.42 7.16
C TYR A 70 3.31 2.35 6.87
N ARG A 71 2.89 1.62 7.91
CA ARG A 71 1.77 0.67 7.83
C ARG A 71 0.56 1.31 8.49
N LYS A 72 -0.45 1.64 7.71
CA LYS A 72 -1.75 2.13 8.19
C LYS A 72 -2.86 1.41 7.44
N THR A 73 -3.86 0.95 8.19
CA THR A 73 -5.01 0.20 7.63
C THR A 73 -6.26 1.08 7.54
N LEU A 74 -7.29 0.62 6.83
CA LEU A 74 -8.56 1.34 6.74
C LEU A 74 -9.28 1.41 8.09
N GLU A 75 -9.13 0.39 8.94
CA GLU A 75 -9.72 0.34 10.28
C GLU A 75 -9.14 1.43 11.20
N GLN A 76 -7.93 1.87 10.93
CA GLN A 76 -7.27 2.96 11.67
C GLN A 76 -7.66 4.35 11.15
N PHE A 77 -8.44 4.43 10.08
CA PHE A 77 -8.89 5.70 9.54
C PHE A 77 -10.15 6.17 10.26
N ASP A 78 -10.09 7.36 10.85
CA ASP A 78 -11.23 7.98 11.53
C ASP A 78 -12.14 8.69 10.51
N PHE A 79 -13.17 7.98 10.04
CA PHE A 79 -14.14 8.51 9.09
C PHE A 79 -15.03 9.59 9.70
N ASP A 80 -15.27 9.54 11.03
CA ASP A 80 -16.10 10.51 11.73
C ASP A 80 -15.42 11.89 11.78
N PHE A 81 -14.10 11.90 11.87
CA PHE A 81 -13.31 13.13 11.77
C PHE A 81 -13.28 13.71 10.34
N GLN A 82 -13.51 12.91 9.32
CA GLN A 82 -13.52 13.32 7.91
C GLN A 82 -14.88 13.03 7.23
N PRO A 83 -15.96 13.72 7.65
CA PRO A 83 -17.33 13.43 7.18
C PRO A 83 -17.55 13.71 5.68
N SER A 84 -16.62 14.40 5.02
CA SER A 84 -16.67 14.62 3.57
C SER A 84 -16.35 13.37 2.75
N ILE A 85 -15.82 12.31 3.38
CA ILE A 85 -15.47 11.06 2.70
C ILE A 85 -16.67 10.12 2.77
N ASN A 86 -17.11 9.64 1.61
CA ASN A 86 -18.08 8.55 1.57
C ASN A 86 -17.36 7.24 1.93
N LYS A 87 -17.65 6.74 3.16
CA LYS A 87 -17.05 5.50 3.67
C LYS A 87 -17.39 4.30 2.79
N GLU A 88 -18.61 4.22 2.26
CA GLU A 88 -19.06 3.13 1.40
C GLU A 88 -18.23 3.08 0.10
N GLN A 89 -17.94 4.24 -0.51
CA GLN A 89 -17.08 4.33 -1.67
C GLN A 89 -15.65 3.82 -1.36
N ILE A 90 -15.08 4.15 -0.20
CA ILE A 90 -13.77 3.64 0.21
C ILE A 90 -13.82 2.13 0.44
N MET A 91 -14.89 1.62 1.05
CA MET A 91 -15.05 0.18 1.26
C MET A 91 -15.27 -0.58 -0.06
N GLU A 92 -15.91 0.03 -1.06
CA GLU A 92 -15.98 -0.53 -2.40
C GLU A 92 -14.59 -0.60 -3.05
N LEU A 93 -13.79 0.45 -2.96
CA LEU A 93 -12.39 0.41 -3.41
C LEU A 93 -11.60 -0.71 -2.72
N ALA A 94 -11.87 -0.99 -1.44
CA ALA A 94 -11.23 -2.08 -0.70
C ALA A 94 -11.53 -3.47 -1.26
N THR A 95 -12.57 -3.63 -2.09
CA THR A 95 -12.86 -4.89 -2.82
C THR A 95 -11.86 -5.17 -3.95
N MET A 96 -11.04 -4.22 -4.32
CA MET A 96 -10.05 -4.28 -5.41
C MET A 96 -10.63 -4.41 -6.83
N ARG A 97 -11.95 -4.24 -7.05
CA ARG A 97 -12.56 -4.26 -8.39
C ARG A 97 -11.95 -3.22 -9.33
N PHE A 98 -11.59 -2.04 -8.80
CA PHE A 98 -10.94 -0.99 -9.58
C PHE A 98 -9.57 -1.44 -10.15
N VAL A 99 -8.88 -2.37 -9.48
CA VAL A 99 -7.61 -2.95 -9.98
C VAL A 99 -7.88 -3.93 -11.12
N GLU A 100 -8.95 -4.73 -11.03
CA GLU A 100 -9.37 -5.64 -12.10
C GLU A 100 -9.81 -4.88 -13.33
N ASN A 101 -10.56 -3.80 -13.14
CA ASN A 101 -11.03 -2.89 -14.20
C ASN A 101 -9.93 -1.94 -14.72
N LYS A 102 -8.74 -1.91 -14.10
CA LYS A 102 -7.64 -1.00 -14.44
C LYS A 102 -8.01 0.48 -14.31
N GLU A 103 -8.90 0.79 -13.38
CA GLU A 103 -9.30 2.16 -13.07
C GLU A 103 -8.26 2.81 -12.16
N ASN A 104 -8.07 4.11 -12.33
CA ASN A 104 -7.24 4.90 -11.43
C ASN A 104 -8.05 5.38 -10.23
N VAL A 105 -7.34 5.79 -9.18
CA VAL A 105 -7.95 6.46 -8.01
C VAL A 105 -7.19 7.74 -7.74
N VAL A 106 -7.88 8.85 -7.56
CA VAL A 106 -7.27 10.13 -7.21
C VAL A 106 -7.86 10.66 -5.91
N PHE A 107 -7.02 10.83 -4.90
CA PHE A 107 -7.37 11.51 -3.66
C PHE A 107 -6.95 12.98 -3.74
N LEU A 108 -7.92 13.89 -3.67
CA LEU A 108 -7.69 15.34 -3.66
C LEU A 108 -8.03 15.92 -2.29
N GLY A 109 -7.31 16.93 -1.84
CA GLY A 109 -7.64 17.66 -0.59
C GLY A 109 -6.42 18.33 0.02
N THR A 110 -6.67 19.17 1.01
CA THR A 110 -5.65 19.94 1.74
C THR A 110 -4.63 19.01 2.45
N PRO A 111 -3.44 19.52 2.83
CA PRO A 111 -2.47 18.74 3.60
C PRO A 111 -3.05 18.24 4.93
N GLY A 112 -2.73 16.99 5.29
CA GLY A 112 -3.09 16.42 6.59
C GLY A 112 -4.49 15.79 6.69
N VAL A 113 -5.33 15.79 5.63
CA VAL A 113 -6.70 15.23 5.67
C VAL A 113 -6.78 13.70 5.49
N GLY A 114 -5.64 13.01 5.36
CA GLY A 114 -5.62 11.54 5.32
C GLY A 114 -5.46 10.91 3.92
N LYS A 115 -5.21 11.68 2.84
CA LYS A 115 -5.02 11.15 1.47
C LYS A 115 -4.01 10.01 1.38
N THR A 116 -2.80 10.23 1.88
CA THR A 116 -1.72 9.22 1.89
C THR A 116 -2.10 8.01 2.74
N HIS A 117 -2.83 8.21 3.86
CA HIS A 117 -3.33 7.09 4.68
C HIS A 117 -4.24 6.18 3.84
N LEU A 118 -5.25 6.73 3.18
CA LEU A 118 -6.16 5.95 2.34
C LEU A 118 -5.45 5.28 1.17
N ALA A 119 -4.54 6.00 0.49
CA ALA A 119 -3.76 5.44 -0.61
C ALA A 119 -2.89 4.26 -0.16
N VAL A 120 -2.18 4.39 0.98
CA VAL A 120 -1.36 3.32 1.57
C VAL A 120 -2.22 2.15 2.01
N SER A 121 -3.36 2.39 2.67
CA SER A 121 -4.28 1.33 3.11
C SER A 121 -4.79 0.51 1.93
N LEU A 122 -5.24 1.15 0.85
CA LEU A 122 -5.64 0.45 -0.38
C LEU A 122 -4.47 -0.31 -1.01
N GLY A 123 -3.27 0.27 -0.99
CA GLY A 123 -2.05 -0.41 -1.46
C GLY A 123 -1.71 -1.64 -0.63
N MET A 124 -1.89 -1.60 0.69
CA MET A 124 -1.68 -2.76 1.56
C MET A 124 -2.71 -3.86 1.28
N ILE A 125 -3.98 -3.50 1.08
CA ILE A 125 -5.04 -4.45 0.69
C ILE A 125 -4.70 -5.07 -0.67
N ALA A 126 -4.25 -4.28 -1.65
CA ALA A 126 -3.81 -4.79 -2.95
C ALA A 126 -2.65 -5.79 -2.80
N ALA A 127 -1.67 -5.50 -1.94
CA ALA A 127 -0.57 -6.42 -1.65
C ALA A 127 -1.05 -7.72 -0.97
N GLN A 128 -2.06 -7.65 -0.08
CA GLN A 128 -2.70 -8.82 0.52
C GLN A 128 -3.42 -9.69 -0.51
N HIS A 129 -4.02 -9.06 -1.52
CA HIS A 129 -4.59 -9.73 -2.69
C HIS A 129 -3.54 -10.20 -3.71
N ARG A 130 -2.24 -10.10 -3.39
CA ARG A 130 -1.09 -10.49 -4.22
C ARG A 130 -0.92 -9.67 -5.50
N TYR A 131 -1.52 -8.49 -5.60
CA TYR A 131 -1.20 -7.54 -6.66
C TYR A 131 0.18 -6.93 -6.40
N SER A 132 1.04 -6.94 -7.40
CA SER A 132 2.34 -6.27 -7.30
C SER A 132 2.13 -4.77 -7.10
N THR A 133 2.47 -4.28 -5.91
CA THR A 133 2.21 -2.90 -5.48
C THR A 133 3.51 -2.19 -5.20
N TYR A 134 3.59 -0.90 -5.57
CA TYR A 134 4.72 -0.06 -5.23
C TYR A 134 4.25 1.37 -4.91
N TYR A 135 4.83 1.95 -3.87
CA TYR A 135 4.61 3.33 -3.44
C TYR A 135 5.83 4.17 -3.75
N ILE A 136 5.61 5.36 -4.26
CA ILE A 136 6.65 6.36 -4.48
C ILE A 136 6.06 7.77 -4.34
N ASN A 137 6.79 8.66 -3.67
CA ASN A 137 6.50 10.08 -3.71
C ASN A 137 6.82 10.64 -5.10
N CYS A 138 5.99 11.56 -5.59
CA CYS A 138 6.10 12.11 -6.94
C CYS A 138 7.46 12.76 -7.22
N HIS A 139 8.01 13.51 -6.27
CA HIS A 139 9.33 14.12 -6.39
C HIS A 139 10.43 13.07 -6.59
N ASN A 140 10.42 12.01 -5.78
CA ASN A 140 11.38 10.92 -5.89
C ASN A 140 11.22 10.13 -7.21
N LEU A 141 9.99 9.98 -7.70
CA LEU A 141 9.72 9.38 -8.99
C LEU A 141 10.41 10.17 -10.11
N ILE A 142 10.19 11.49 -10.15
CA ILE A 142 10.79 12.36 -11.16
C ILE A 142 12.31 12.37 -11.06
N ALA A 143 12.87 12.46 -9.85
CA ALA A 143 14.32 12.37 -9.67
C ALA A 143 14.92 11.06 -10.21
N GLN A 144 14.26 9.93 -9.98
CA GLN A 144 14.69 8.63 -10.48
C GLN A 144 14.54 8.49 -12.00
N LEU A 145 13.48 9.07 -12.59
CA LEU A 145 13.30 9.08 -14.04
C LEU A 145 14.33 9.97 -14.73
N ASN A 146 14.61 11.17 -14.20
CA ASN A 146 15.66 12.06 -14.69
C ASN A 146 17.02 11.37 -14.63
N LYS A 147 17.38 10.76 -13.48
CA LYS A 147 18.62 10.00 -13.37
C LYS A 147 18.73 8.90 -14.43
N ALA A 148 17.68 8.12 -14.60
CA ALA A 148 17.64 7.06 -15.59
C ALA A 148 17.72 7.59 -17.05
N HIS A 149 17.18 8.78 -17.29
CA HIS A 149 17.31 9.46 -18.58
C HIS A 149 18.78 9.85 -18.90
N TYR A 150 19.46 10.49 -17.95
CA TYR A 150 20.89 10.83 -18.10
C TYR A 150 21.80 9.60 -18.23
N GLU A 151 21.41 8.48 -17.60
CA GLU A 151 22.16 7.22 -17.67
C GLU A 151 21.78 6.35 -18.89
N ASN A 152 20.96 6.85 -19.83
CA ASN A 152 20.42 6.11 -20.99
C ASN A 152 19.67 4.81 -20.62
N ARG A 153 19.06 4.74 -19.42
CA ARG A 153 18.30 3.59 -18.91
C ARG A 153 16.81 3.90 -18.67
N LEU A 154 16.34 5.01 -19.27
CA LEU A 154 14.95 5.47 -19.06
C LEU A 154 13.92 4.41 -19.40
N GLN A 155 14.06 3.72 -20.55
CA GLN A 155 13.07 2.74 -21.00
C GLN A 155 12.95 1.54 -20.03
N GLU A 156 14.07 1.11 -19.47
CA GLU A 156 14.09 0.08 -18.43
C GLU A 156 13.39 0.56 -17.16
N ARG A 157 13.68 1.77 -16.69
CA ARG A 157 13.06 2.34 -15.49
C ARG A 157 11.56 2.53 -15.67
N LEU A 158 11.12 3.06 -16.79
CA LEU A 158 9.70 3.19 -17.14
C LEU A 158 8.99 1.82 -17.17
N LYS A 159 9.62 0.79 -17.78
CA LYS A 159 9.10 -0.58 -17.79
C LYS A 159 8.96 -1.15 -16.37
N ASN A 160 9.94 -0.86 -15.50
CA ASN A 160 9.91 -1.31 -14.12
C ASN A 160 8.75 -0.71 -13.32
N TYR A 161 8.46 0.59 -13.47
CA TYR A 161 7.28 1.20 -12.85
C TYR A 161 5.97 0.78 -13.53
N ALA A 162 5.98 0.59 -14.84
CA ALA A 162 4.80 0.21 -15.59
C ALA A 162 4.28 -1.20 -15.26
N LYS A 163 5.14 -2.13 -14.82
CA LYS A 163 4.75 -3.53 -14.52
C LYS A 163 3.96 -3.71 -13.22
N TYR A 164 4.07 -2.77 -12.26
CA TYR A 164 3.31 -2.88 -11.03
C TYR A 164 1.80 -2.80 -11.31
N LYS A 165 1.03 -3.75 -10.77
CA LYS A 165 -0.43 -3.76 -10.90
C LYS A 165 -1.04 -2.54 -10.25
N VAL A 166 -0.53 -2.16 -9.06
CA VAL A 166 -0.91 -0.95 -8.36
C VAL A 166 0.33 -0.10 -8.13
N LEU A 167 0.39 1.09 -8.69
CA LEU A 167 1.41 2.09 -8.44
C LEU A 167 0.79 3.24 -7.66
N ILE A 168 1.35 3.58 -6.51
CA ILE A 168 0.92 4.74 -5.73
C ILE A 168 1.92 5.86 -6.00
N ILE A 169 1.43 6.97 -6.53
CA ILE A 169 2.20 8.20 -6.74
C ILE A 169 1.65 9.26 -5.79
N ASP A 170 2.38 9.49 -4.72
CA ASP A 170 1.94 10.36 -3.63
C ASP A 170 2.46 11.79 -3.80
N GLU A 171 1.70 12.77 -3.32
CA GLU A 171 2.06 14.20 -3.25
C GLU A 171 2.30 14.88 -4.61
N ILE A 172 1.44 14.61 -5.61
CA ILE A 172 1.48 15.38 -6.87
C ILE A 172 1.14 16.85 -6.59
N GLY A 173 1.97 17.75 -7.12
CA GLY A 173 1.75 19.19 -7.01
C GLY A 173 2.29 19.82 -5.72
N TYR A 174 3.01 19.08 -4.89
CA TYR A 174 3.73 19.66 -3.74
C TYR A 174 4.91 20.54 -4.21
N LEU A 175 5.63 20.11 -5.23
CA LEU A 175 6.67 20.87 -5.92
C LEU A 175 6.34 20.93 -7.42
N PRO A 176 6.60 22.06 -8.09
CA PRO A 176 6.46 22.14 -9.55
C PRO A 176 7.49 21.25 -10.24
N MET A 177 7.13 20.72 -11.40
CA MET A 177 8.03 19.95 -12.26
C MET A 177 8.53 20.85 -13.39
N ASP A 178 9.76 20.65 -13.80
CA ASP A 178 10.25 21.20 -15.08
C ASP A 178 9.60 20.47 -16.27
N ILE A 179 9.75 21.02 -17.47
CA ILE A 179 9.18 20.46 -18.70
C ILE A 179 9.72 19.04 -18.96
N GLN A 180 11.00 18.79 -18.63
CA GLN A 180 11.58 17.45 -18.79
C GLN A 180 10.92 16.45 -17.86
N GLY A 181 10.80 16.77 -16.58
CA GLY A 181 10.12 15.92 -15.59
C GLY A 181 8.67 15.62 -15.97
N ALA A 182 7.93 16.65 -16.44
CA ALA A 182 6.57 16.50 -16.92
C ALA A 182 6.47 15.54 -18.13
N ASN A 183 7.39 15.63 -19.09
CA ASN A 183 7.47 14.70 -20.22
C ASN A 183 7.77 13.25 -19.77
N LEU A 184 8.66 13.07 -18.81
CA LEU A 184 9.00 11.76 -18.26
C LEU A 184 7.81 11.16 -17.49
N PHE A 185 7.12 11.98 -16.72
CA PHE A 185 5.88 11.59 -16.02
C PHE A 185 4.80 11.16 -17.03
N PHE A 186 4.58 11.98 -18.07
CA PHE A 186 3.64 11.65 -19.15
C PHE A 186 3.95 10.29 -19.80
N GLN A 187 5.24 10.01 -20.11
CA GLN A 187 5.64 8.71 -20.68
C GLN A 187 5.30 7.54 -19.75
N LEU A 188 5.43 7.71 -18.43
CA LEU A 188 5.05 6.68 -17.48
C LEU A 188 3.53 6.47 -17.47
N ILE A 189 2.75 7.56 -17.40
CA ILE A 189 1.28 7.48 -17.43
C ILE A 189 0.80 6.82 -18.72
N ALA A 190 1.35 7.20 -19.87
CA ALA A 190 1.02 6.59 -21.16
C ALA A 190 1.34 5.09 -21.23
N LYS A 191 2.42 4.64 -20.60
CA LYS A 191 2.75 3.20 -20.52
C LYS A 191 1.80 2.42 -19.62
N ARG A 192 1.20 3.05 -18.61
CA ARG A 192 0.27 2.43 -17.65
C ARG A 192 -1.18 2.51 -18.07
N TYR A 193 -1.52 3.49 -18.88
CA TYR A 193 -2.88 3.77 -19.35
C TYR A 193 -3.57 2.50 -19.86
N GLU A 194 -4.76 2.19 -19.34
CA GLU A 194 -5.60 1.00 -19.58
C GLU A 194 -4.95 -0.37 -19.34
N LYS A 195 -3.75 -0.39 -18.75
CA LYS A 195 -3.02 -1.63 -18.48
C LYS A 195 -2.96 -1.97 -17.00
N ASN A 196 -2.70 -0.97 -16.18
CA ASN A 196 -2.52 -1.15 -14.75
C ASN A 196 -3.02 0.09 -13.99
N THR A 197 -3.50 -0.12 -12.79
CA THR A 197 -4.05 0.89 -11.89
C THR A 197 -2.98 1.78 -11.28
N THR A 198 -3.28 3.09 -11.20
CA THR A 198 -2.46 4.02 -10.43
C THR A 198 -3.33 4.77 -9.42
N ILE A 199 -2.84 4.85 -8.18
CA ILE A 199 -3.45 5.65 -7.11
C ILE A 199 -2.63 6.92 -6.99
N PHE A 200 -3.29 8.06 -7.10
CA PHE A 200 -2.66 9.37 -6.98
C PHE A 200 -3.15 10.11 -5.74
N THR A 201 -2.29 10.87 -5.12
CA THR A 201 -2.71 11.87 -4.14
C THR A 201 -2.24 13.26 -4.55
N SER A 202 -3.06 14.28 -4.35
CA SER A 202 -2.69 15.65 -4.65
C SER A 202 -3.35 16.62 -3.67
N ASN A 203 -2.63 17.69 -3.35
CA ASN A 203 -3.16 18.84 -2.63
C ASN A 203 -3.65 19.95 -3.57
N LYS A 204 -3.48 19.79 -4.87
CA LYS A 204 -3.90 20.72 -5.91
C LYS A 204 -5.13 20.19 -6.65
N ALA A 205 -6.09 21.07 -6.90
CA ALA A 205 -7.21 20.76 -7.80
C ALA A 205 -6.70 20.56 -9.23
N PHE A 206 -7.42 19.79 -10.04
CA PHE A 206 -7.02 19.52 -11.43
C PHE A 206 -6.85 20.79 -12.28
N SER A 207 -7.63 21.85 -12.00
CA SER A 207 -7.49 23.15 -12.65
C SER A 207 -6.12 23.82 -12.46
N SER A 208 -5.41 23.43 -11.41
CA SER A 208 -4.06 23.95 -11.09
C SER A 208 -2.92 23.01 -11.53
N TRP A 209 -3.21 21.92 -12.24
CA TRP A 209 -2.17 20.98 -12.66
C TRP A 209 -1.30 21.53 -13.80
N ASN A 210 -1.77 22.53 -14.56
CA ASN A 210 -0.94 23.31 -15.49
C ASN A 210 0.25 23.98 -14.77
N GLU A 211 0.06 24.47 -13.54
CA GLU A 211 1.15 25.05 -12.72
C GLU A 211 2.12 23.97 -12.24
N VAL A 212 1.61 22.75 -11.99
CA VAL A 212 2.42 21.61 -11.51
C VAL A 212 3.35 21.11 -12.61
N PHE A 213 2.86 20.97 -13.84
CA PHE A 213 3.58 20.39 -14.97
C PHE A 213 4.26 21.43 -15.87
N SER A 214 4.18 22.71 -15.54
CA SER A 214 4.81 23.83 -16.26
C SER A 214 4.49 23.93 -17.76
N ASP A 215 3.52 23.15 -18.26
CA ASP A 215 3.04 23.13 -19.63
C ASP A 215 1.57 22.68 -19.67
N ILE A 216 0.71 23.51 -20.24
CA ILE A 216 -0.74 23.25 -20.29
C ILE A 216 -1.09 22.05 -21.18
N THR A 217 -0.35 21.85 -22.27
CA THR A 217 -0.59 20.76 -23.21
C THR A 217 -0.24 19.41 -22.60
N ILE A 218 0.91 19.35 -21.93
CA ILE A 218 1.36 18.15 -21.21
C ILE A 218 0.41 17.86 -20.06
N ALA A 219 0.03 18.89 -19.27
CA ALA A 219 -0.92 18.74 -18.16
C ALA A 219 -2.26 18.19 -18.63
N SER A 220 -2.82 18.74 -19.72
CA SER A 220 -4.06 18.28 -20.31
C SER A 220 -3.97 16.83 -20.79
N ALA A 221 -2.89 16.45 -21.45
CA ALA A 221 -2.68 15.09 -21.94
C ALA A 221 -2.46 14.06 -20.81
N ILE A 222 -1.89 14.48 -19.67
CA ILE A 222 -1.77 13.67 -18.46
C ILE A 222 -3.15 13.47 -17.82
N LEU A 223 -3.90 14.57 -17.62
CA LEU A 223 -5.22 14.54 -17.01
C LEU A 223 -6.20 13.71 -17.82
N ASP A 224 -6.21 13.84 -19.15
CA ASP A 224 -7.05 13.04 -20.04
C ASP A 224 -6.86 11.53 -19.76
N ARG A 225 -5.63 11.06 -19.70
CA ARG A 225 -5.33 9.63 -19.43
C ARG A 225 -5.61 9.19 -18.01
N ILE A 226 -5.37 10.06 -17.03
CA ILE A 226 -5.62 9.71 -15.62
C ILE A 226 -7.12 9.62 -15.35
N LEU A 227 -7.90 10.56 -15.89
CA LEU A 227 -9.32 10.74 -15.57
C LEU A 227 -10.25 9.88 -16.44
N HIS A 228 -9.80 9.35 -17.57
CA HIS A 228 -10.63 8.56 -18.47
C HIS A 228 -11.33 7.39 -17.75
N HIS A 229 -10.61 6.63 -16.94
CA HIS A 229 -11.15 5.59 -16.07
C HIS A 229 -10.66 5.84 -14.65
N CYS A 230 -11.37 6.68 -13.89
CA CYS A 230 -10.88 7.15 -12.60
C CYS A 230 -11.99 7.38 -11.59
N GLN A 231 -11.74 6.93 -10.36
CA GLN A 231 -12.53 7.33 -9.21
C GLN A 231 -11.84 8.48 -8.48
N VAL A 232 -12.53 9.62 -8.38
CA VAL A 232 -12.00 10.83 -7.73
C VAL A 232 -12.65 10.99 -6.36
N ILE A 233 -11.83 11.04 -5.32
CA ILE A 233 -12.25 11.25 -3.94
C ILE A 233 -11.72 12.60 -3.47
N SER A 234 -12.62 13.58 -3.28
CA SER A 234 -12.27 14.89 -2.76
C SER A 234 -12.50 14.94 -1.25
N ILE A 235 -11.44 15.19 -0.49
CA ILE A 235 -11.48 15.22 0.97
C ILE A 235 -11.40 16.68 1.43
N LYS A 236 -12.48 17.12 2.10
CA LYS A 236 -12.59 18.46 2.69
C LYS A 236 -12.74 18.30 4.19
N GLY A 237 -11.81 18.86 4.96
CA GLY A 237 -11.87 18.76 6.42
C GLY A 237 -10.62 19.29 7.08
N GLU A 238 -10.57 19.13 8.40
CA GLU A 238 -9.45 19.53 9.21
C GLU A 238 -8.27 18.55 9.09
N SER A 239 -7.08 19.06 9.41
CA SER A 239 -5.86 18.27 9.38
C SER A 239 -5.74 17.37 10.62
N TYR A 240 -5.60 16.05 10.44
CA TYR A 240 -5.25 15.12 11.51
C TYR A 240 -3.96 15.52 12.24
N ARG A 241 -2.96 16.01 11.50
CA ARG A 241 -1.68 16.46 12.09
C ARG A 241 -1.89 17.62 13.06
N LEU A 242 -2.84 18.52 12.77
CA LEU A 242 -3.18 19.62 13.66
C LEU A 242 -4.02 19.14 14.86
N LYS A 243 -4.93 18.19 14.66
CA LYS A 243 -5.71 17.55 15.74
C LYS A 243 -4.76 16.88 16.74
N GLU A 244 -3.91 15.98 16.29
CA GLU A 244 -2.95 15.26 17.14
C GLU A 244 -2.03 16.24 17.92
N ARG A 245 -1.58 17.32 17.26
CA ARG A 245 -0.75 18.32 17.92
C ARG A 245 -1.51 19.09 19.00
N LYS A 246 -2.77 19.46 18.76
CA LYS A 246 -3.63 20.12 19.76
C LYS A 246 -3.86 19.21 20.97
N GLU A 247 -4.16 17.94 20.74
CA GLU A 247 -4.35 16.93 21.79
C GLU A 247 -3.08 16.72 22.62
N MET A 248 -1.92 16.63 22.00
CA MET A 248 -0.63 16.53 22.71
C MET A 248 -0.35 17.77 23.57
N MET A 249 -0.63 18.97 23.07
CA MET A 249 -0.45 20.22 23.82
C MET A 249 -1.43 20.34 24.98
N SER A 250 -2.68 19.94 24.82
CA SER A 250 -3.70 19.89 25.87
C SER A 250 -3.29 18.93 26.99
N ASN A 251 -2.86 17.71 26.64
CA ASN A 251 -2.39 16.71 27.60
C ASN A 251 -1.14 17.20 28.37
N ALA A 252 -0.19 17.85 27.70
CA ALA A 252 0.99 18.40 28.35
C ALA A 252 0.63 19.48 29.37
N ASN A 253 -0.31 20.40 29.04
CA ASN A 253 -0.79 21.44 29.96
C ASN A 253 -1.53 20.84 31.17
N THR A 254 -2.30 19.79 30.97
CA THR A 254 -2.98 19.07 32.05
C THR A 254 -1.99 18.45 33.04
N ILE A 255 -0.94 17.79 32.53
CA ILE A 255 0.12 17.19 33.36
C ILE A 255 0.86 18.27 34.17
N VAL A 256 1.20 19.40 33.54
CA VAL A 256 1.87 20.50 34.22
C VAL A 256 1.00 21.08 35.34
N ASN A 257 -0.30 21.32 35.09
CA ASN A 257 -1.22 21.84 36.11
C ASN A 257 -1.39 20.86 37.28
N THR A 258 -1.50 19.54 37.01
CA THR A 258 -1.61 18.52 38.08
C THR A 258 -0.37 18.45 38.95
N LEU A 259 0.83 18.68 38.40
CA LEU A 259 2.09 18.69 39.14
C LEU A 259 2.22 19.94 40.05
N PHE A 260 1.64 21.07 39.64
CA PHE A 260 1.63 22.28 40.46
C PHE A 260 0.57 22.25 41.59
N GLU A 261 -0.57 21.56 41.37
CA GLU A 261 -1.61 21.39 42.41
C GLU A 261 -1.25 20.33 43.46
N SER A 262 -0.41 19.34 43.17
CA SER A 262 0.05 18.30 44.09
C SER A 262 1.23 18.71 44.96
N GLY A 263 1.76 19.90 44.78
CA GLY A 263 2.93 20.46 45.51
C GLY A 263 2.59 21.54 46.55
N SER A 264 1.27 21.76 46.87
CA SER A 264 0.82 22.74 47.83
C SER A 264 0.37 22.14 49.15
#